data_1df93d749120c840483773e46bad6dc5
#
_entry.id   1df93d749120c840483773e46bad6dc5
#
_cell.length_a   1.000
_cell.length_b   1.000
_cell.length_c   1.000
_cell.angle_alpha   90.00
_cell.angle_beta   90.00
_cell.angle_gamma   90.00
#
_symmetry.space_group_name_H-M   'P 1'
#
loop_
_entity.id
_entity.type
_entity.pdbx_description
1 polymer ?
#
loop_
_entity_poly.entity_id
_entity_poly.type
_entity_poly.pdbx_seq_one_letter_code
_entity_poly.pdbx_strand_id
1 'polypeptide(L)'
;MFKRLTSLLRFACIFGVSLLTAGILMAQDCPRGTLDSRFCDRDGDLVADAPTDPSEWVNPDTLIFVYTPVEDPAVYKTAWADFITHMEKVTGKKIRYFIIQSNAAQIEAMRSGRIHVAGFNTGSNPLAVNCAGFVPFTIMASLDGNFGYEMEIITYPGSGINKVEDIKGRNLAFTSPTSNSGFKAPSAILKAEFDMLPDRDFEPTFSGKHDNSILGVANKDYDAASIANSVKSRMIKRNVIKAEDVITIYKSQTFPTTGFGYVHNLHPDVAKKVQEAFSSFEWDKPDGTPTSLKVEFEKSNEGQFLPITYQEHWAVIRTIDKANNVSYACK
;
A
#
# COMPACT_ATOMS: atom_id res chain seq x y z
N MET A 1 -5.90 104.94 15.30
CA MET A 1 -4.64 105.08 16.01
C MET A 1 -4.06 103.69 16.26
N PHE A 2 -2.89 103.43 15.78
CA PHE A 2 -2.05 102.23 15.86
C PHE A 2 -2.61 100.90 15.43
N LYS A 3 -2.32 100.49 14.20
CA LYS A 3 -2.32 99.15 13.62
C LYS A 3 -1.06 98.43 14.07
N ARG A 4 -1.18 97.20 14.55
CA ARG A 4 -0.07 96.25 14.60
C ARG A 4 -0.34 95.09 13.70
N LEU A 5 0.55 94.87 12.75
CA LEU A 5 0.68 93.73 11.84
C LEU A 5 1.28 92.61 12.63
N THR A 6 0.65 91.40 12.60
CA THR A 6 1.27 90.18 13.04
C THR A 6 1.29 89.18 11.90
N SER A 7 2.52 88.81 11.50
CA SER A 7 2.89 87.81 10.54
C SER A 7 2.54 86.40 11.02
N LEU A 8 1.78 85.62 10.24
CA LEU A 8 1.51 84.22 10.46
C LEU A 8 2.50 83.37 9.60
N LEU A 9 3.49 82.72 10.27
CA LEU A 9 4.26 81.65 9.73
C LEU A 9 3.38 80.41 9.60
N ARG A 10 3.22 79.95 8.38
CA ARG A 10 2.62 78.61 8.08
C ARG A 10 3.70 77.58 8.15
N PHE A 11 3.67 76.69 9.17
CA PHE A 11 4.41 75.43 9.20
C PHE A 11 3.62 74.39 8.39
N ALA A 12 4.18 73.92 7.30
CA ALA A 12 3.68 72.78 6.54
C ALA A 12 4.21 71.51 7.18
N CYS A 13 3.37 70.77 7.93
CA CYS A 13 3.65 69.41 8.37
C CYS A 13 3.44 68.46 7.17
N ILE A 14 4.54 67.96 6.62
CA ILE A 14 4.50 66.84 5.66
C ILE A 14 4.31 65.55 6.46
N PHE A 15 3.09 65.01 6.49
CA PHE A 15 2.83 63.68 6.97
C PHE A 15 3.26 62.68 5.88
N GLY A 16 4.40 62.06 6.09
CA GLY A 16 4.83 60.89 5.30
C GLY A 16 3.95 59.71 5.61
N VAL A 17 3.04 59.36 4.71
CA VAL A 17 2.29 58.09 4.76
C VAL A 17 3.21 56.98 4.33
N SER A 18 3.82 56.27 5.27
CA SER A 18 4.49 55.00 5.01
C SER A 18 3.41 53.96 4.68
N LEU A 19 3.22 53.63 3.41
CA LEU A 19 2.49 52.46 2.99
C LEU A 19 3.27 51.20 3.46
N LEU A 20 2.89 50.65 4.57
CA LEU A 20 3.21 49.27 4.94
C LEU A 20 2.45 48.39 3.96
N THR A 21 3.12 47.93 2.89
CA THR A 21 2.68 46.78 2.09
C THR A 21 2.79 45.57 3.00
N ALA A 22 1.72 45.23 3.70
CA ALA A 22 1.55 43.92 4.29
C ALA A 22 1.51 42.94 3.12
N GLY A 23 2.62 42.26 2.85
CA GLY A 23 2.65 41.10 1.98
C GLY A 23 1.66 40.09 2.53
N ILE A 24 0.52 39.92 1.89
CA ILE A 24 -0.36 38.82 2.14
C ILE A 24 0.46 37.59 1.76
N LEU A 25 1.06 36.90 2.73
CA LEU A 25 1.46 35.50 2.54
C LEU A 25 0.18 34.76 2.20
N MET A 26 -0.05 34.56 0.91
CA MET A 26 -1.04 33.59 0.45
C MET A 26 -0.62 32.30 1.09
N ALA A 27 -1.38 31.80 2.06
CA ALA A 27 -1.24 30.44 2.54
C ALA A 27 -1.31 29.56 1.30
N GLN A 28 -0.22 28.88 0.97
CA GLN A 28 -0.15 28.04 -0.22
C GLN A 28 -1.28 27.03 -0.13
N ASP A 29 -2.18 27.04 -1.09
CA ASP A 29 -3.33 26.13 -1.09
C ASP A 29 -2.80 24.68 -1.00
N CYS A 30 -3.35 23.91 -0.05
CA CYS A 30 -2.93 22.55 0.23
C CYS A 30 -4.16 21.63 0.11
N PRO A 31 -4.62 21.38 -1.15
CA PRO A 31 -5.64 20.39 -1.39
C PRO A 31 -5.14 19.02 -0.94
N ARG A 32 -6.02 18.18 -0.40
CA ARG A 32 -5.62 16.90 0.17
C ARG A 32 -6.63 15.77 0.02
N GLY A 33 -7.84 16.04 -0.48
CA GLY A 33 -8.88 15.02 -0.58
C GLY A 33 -9.07 14.27 0.76
N THR A 34 -8.78 12.97 0.74
CA THR A 34 -8.85 12.09 1.93
C THR A 34 -7.52 11.93 2.67
N LEU A 35 -6.45 12.55 2.21
CA LEU A 35 -5.13 12.44 2.83
C LEU A 35 -5.13 13.06 4.25
N ASP A 36 -4.25 12.57 5.11
CA ASP A 36 -3.98 13.14 6.44
C ASP A 36 -3.67 14.65 6.35
N SER A 37 -4.00 15.38 7.38
CA SER A 37 -3.82 16.85 7.44
C SER A 37 -2.37 17.33 7.23
N ARG A 38 -1.40 16.45 7.40
CA ARG A 38 0.04 16.71 7.16
C ARG A 38 0.43 16.74 5.69
N PHE A 39 -0.41 16.26 4.78
CA PHE A 39 -0.10 16.04 3.38
C PHE A 39 -0.87 17.00 2.48
N CYS A 40 -0.28 17.34 1.34
CA CYS A 40 -0.91 18.04 0.23
C CYS A 40 -0.93 17.15 -1.00
N ASP A 41 -1.92 17.34 -1.86
CA ASP A 41 -2.09 16.68 -3.15
C ASP A 41 -2.44 17.80 -4.15
N ARG A 42 -1.44 18.49 -4.71
CA ARG A 42 -1.61 19.68 -5.55
C ARG A 42 -1.87 19.33 -7.00
N ASP A 43 -1.36 18.18 -7.44
CA ASP A 43 -1.52 17.68 -8.82
C ASP A 43 -2.77 16.77 -8.97
N GLY A 44 -3.41 16.38 -7.87
CA GLY A 44 -4.65 15.62 -7.87
C GLY A 44 -4.49 14.14 -8.19
N ASP A 45 -3.30 13.58 -7.97
CA ASP A 45 -3.01 12.17 -8.22
C ASP A 45 -3.40 11.24 -7.06
N LEU A 46 -3.98 11.81 -5.99
CA LEU A 46 -4.43 11.15 -4.75
C LEU A 46 -3.30 10.63 -3.85
N VAL A 47 -2.08 11.11 -4.07
CA VAL A 47 -0.90 10.76 -3.30
C VAL A 47 -0.32 12.01 -2.64
N ALA A 48 0.39 11.85 -1.53
CA ALA A 48 1.03 12.98 -0.87
C ALA A 48 2.20 13.51 -1.72
N ASP A 49 2.16 14.81 -2.04
CA ASP A 49 3.27 15.53 -2.65
C ASP A 49 4.52 15.51 -1.76
N ALA A 50 5.69 15.58 -2.39
CA ALA A 50 6.92 15.89 -1.68
C ALA A 50 6.80 17.27 -0.99
N PRO A 51 7.33 17.45 0.24
CA PRO A 51 7.38 18.75 0.88
C PRO A 51 8.08 19.79 0.02
N THR A 52 7.55 21.01 0.01
CA THR A 52 8.15 22.14 -0.71
C THR A 52 9.35 22.72 0.04
N ASP A 53 9.41 22.56 1.36
CA ASP A 53 10.55 22.94 2.19
C ASP A 53 11.58 21.82 2.24
N PRO A 54 12.81 22.04 1.73
CA PRO A 54 13.88 21.05 1.78
C PRO A 54 14.27 20.59 3.19
N SER A 55 13.97 21.37 4.22
CA SER A 55 14.25 21.00 5.62
C SER A 55 13.37 19.84 6.12
N GLU A 56 12.26 19.56 5.43
CA GLU A 56 11.36 18.45 5.73
C GLU A 56 11.77 17.14 5.00
N TRP A 57 12.73 17.20 4.09
CA TRP A 57 13.19 16.02 3.37
C TRP A 57 14.04 15.11 4.25
N VAL A 58 13.80 13.83 4.18
CA VAL A 58 14.60 12.81 4.86
C VAL A 58 15.63 12.21 3.90
N ASN A 59 16.90 12.21 4.32
CA ASN A 59 18.02 11.68 3.52
C ASN A 59 18.94 10.80 4.40
N PRO A 60 18.45 9.66 4.91
CA PRO A 60 19.24 8.83 5.81
C PRO A 60 20.35 8.08 5.07
N ASP A 61 21.43 7.73 5.78
CA ASP A 61 22.50 6.89 5.23
C ASP A 61 22.03 5.44 5.00
N THR A 62 21.05 5.00 5.77
CA THR A 62 20.44 3.66 5.66
C THR A 62 18.96 3.77 5.38
N LEU A 63 18.51 3.24 4.24
CA LEU A 63 17.10 3.09 3.93
C LEU A 63 16.55 1.80 4.56
N ILE A 64 15.40 1.90 5.19
CA ILE A 64 14.67 0.74 5.71
C ILE A 64 13.67 0.31 4.66
N PHE A 65 13.80 -0.93 4.19
CA PHE A 65 12.88 -1.57 3.26
C PHE A 65 12.04 -2.64 3.95
N VAL A 66 10.74 -2.66 3.69
CA VAL A 66 9.78 -3.62 4.26
C VAL A 66 8.87 -4.17 3.18
N TYR A 67 8.65 -5.47 3.19
CA TYR A 67 7.62 -6.11 2.37
C TYR A 67 6.43 -6.53 3.24
N THR A 68 5.23 -6.41 2.70
CA THR A 68 3.96 -6.70 3.38
C THR A 68 3.86 -8.13 3.91
N PRO A 69 3.31 -8.37 5.12
CA PRO A 69 3.21 -9.70 5.71
C PRO A 69 1.96 -10.46 5.24
N VAL A 70 1.85 -10.78 3.93
CA VAL A 70 0.71 -11.53 3.36
C VAL A 70 0.73 -13.01 3.72
N GLU A 71 1.90 -13.54 4.05
CA GLU A 71 2.16 -14.88 4.61
C GLU A 71 3.29 -14.76 5.64
N ASP A 72 3.83 -15.84 6.18
CA ASP A 72 4.94 -15.76 7.14
C ASP A 72 6.10 -14.92 6.55
N PRO A 73 6.44 -13.77 7.18
CA PRO A 73 7.49 -12.90 6.66
C PRO A 73 8.87 -13.53 6.60
N ALA A 74 9.12 -14.63 7.30
CA ALA A 74 10.37 -15.36 7.24
C ALA A 74 10.64 -15.94 5.84
N VAL A 75 9.59 -16.25 5.08
CA VAL A 75 9.67 -16.74 3.69
C VAL A 75 10.38 -15.73 2.79
N TYR A 76 10.19 -14.44 3.05
CA TYR A 76 10.74 -13.36 2.21
C TYR A 76 12.14 -12.90 2.63
N LYS A 77 12.68 -13.38 3.75
CA LYS A 77 13.97 -12.91 4.27
C LYS A 77 15.10 -13.06 3.26
N THR A 78 15.12 -14.15 2.52
CA THR A 78 16.14 -14.42 1.50
C THR A 78 15.68 -14.00 0.09
N ALA A 79 14.39 -13.94 -0.18
CA ALA A 79 13.86 -13.59 -1.50
C ALA A 79 14.32 -12.19 -1.96
N TRP A 80 14.43 -11.23 -1.05
CA TRP A 80 14.82 -9.85 -1.36
C TRP A 80 16.34 -9.62 -1.41
N ALA A 81 17.19 -10.63 -1.15
CA ALA A 81 18.63 -10.45 -1.01
C ALA A 81 19.32 -9.82 -2.23
N ASP A 82 19.08 -10.37 -3.43
CA ASP A 82 19.67 -9.86 -4.68
C ASP A 82 19.12 -8.46 -5.03
N PHE A 83 17.83 -8.21 -4.80
CA PHE A 83 17.22 -6.90 -5.00
C PHE A 83 17.77 -5.84 -4.04
N ILE A 84 17.99 -6.18 -2.78
CA ILE A 84 18.62 -5.30 -1.79
C ILE A 84 20.01 -4.90 -2.24
N THR A 85 20.85 -5.86 -2.66
CA THR A 85 22.18 -5.59 -3.19
C THR A 85 22.15 -4.66 -4.40
N HIS A 86 21.19 -4.87 -5.32
CA HIS A 86 20.99 -4.01 -6.47
C HIS A 86 20.55 -2.60 -6.05
N MET A 87 19.60 -2.47 -5.12
CA MET A 87 19.14 -1.16 -4.60
C MET A 87 20.28 -0.41 -3.90
N GLU A 88 21.16 -1.07 -3.15
CA GLU A 88 22.34 -0.46 -2.55
C GLU A 88 23.29 0.12 -3.61
N LYS A 89 23.52 -0.63 -4.69
CA LYS A 89 24.35 -0.20 -5.82
C LYS A 89 23.78 1.04 -6.52
N VAL A 90 22.49 1.05 -6.80
CA VAL A 90 21.82 2.15 -7.54
C VAL A 90 21.67 3.39 -6.67
N THR A 91 21.24 3.22 -5.42
CA THR A 91 20.99 4.36 -4.53
C THR A 91 22.27 4.94 -3.91
N GLY A 92 23.33 4.14 -3.79
CA GLY A 92 24.51 4.49 -3.01
C GLY A 92 24.26 4.53 -1.51
N LYS A 93 23.14 4.00 -1.03
CA LYS A 93 22.73 3.94 0.38
C LYS A 93 22.84 2.51 0.88
N LYS A 94 23.01 2.33 2.19
CA LYS A 94 22.81 1.02 2.82
C LYS A 94 21.31 0.70 2.84
N ILE A 95 20.93 -0.53 2.54
CA ILE A 95 19.55 -1.00 2.60
C ILE A 95 19.42 -2.04 3.69
N ARG A 96 18.50 -1.81 4.62
CA ARG A 96 18.19 -2.76 5.68
C ARG A 96 16.78 -3.31 5.49
N TYR A 97 16.67 -4.59 5.18
CA TYR A 97 15.38 -5.28 5.17
C TYR A 97 14.89 -5.52 6.59
N PHE A 98 13.68 -5.10 6.88
CA PHE A 98 13.07 -5.27 8.19
C PHE A 98 11.79 -6.10 8.09
N ILE A 99 11.67 -7.11 8.95
CA ILE A 99 10.49 -7.99 9.02
C ILE A 99 9.44 -7.34 9.91
N ILE A 100 8.20 -7.27 9.41
CA ILE A 100 7.05 -6.78 10.16
C ILE A 100 5.94 -7.84 10.20
N GLN A 101 5.14 -7.85 11.26
CA GLN A 101 4.20 -8.94 11.52
C GLN A 101 2.75 -8.60 11.13
N SER A 102 2.41 -7.33 10.94
CA SER A 102 1.06 -6.90 10.54
C SER A 102 1.06 -5.67 9.66
N ASN A 103 0.02 -5.54 8.83
CA ASN A 103 -0.16 -4.37 7.98
C ASN A 103 -0.33 -3.06 8.78
N ALA A 104 -1.02 -3.12 9.92
CA ALA A 104 -1.20 -1.96 10.79
C ALA A 104 0.14 -1.46 11.35
N ALA A 105 1.00 -2.38 11.81
CA ALA A 105 2.34 -2.05 12.26
C ALA A 105 3.22 -1.49 11.13
N GLN A 106 3.04 -1.97 9.88
CA GLN A 106 3.76 -1.46 8.72
C GLN A 106 3.37 -0.01 8.40
N ILE A 107 2.07 0.30 8.39
CA ILE A 107 1.55 1.66 8.17
C ILE A 107 2.09 2.61 9.24
N GLU A 108 1.99 2.22 10.52
CA GLU A 108 2.45 3.05 11.63
C GLU A 108 3.97 3.25 11.65
N ALA A 109 4.73 2.24 11.26
CA ALA A 109 6.18 2.36 11.14
C ALA A 109 6.60 3.32 10.01
N MET A 110 5.89 3.36 8.88
CA MET A 110 6.13 4.36 7.84
C MET A 110 5.66 5.75 8.28
N ARG A 111 4.46 5.85 8.87
CA ARG A 111 3.90 7.10 9.39
C ARG A 111 4.82 7.78 10.41
N SER A 112 5.52 6.99 11.21
CA SER A 112 6.49 7.47 12.22
C SER A 112 7.92 7.62 11.70
N GLY A 113 8.15 7.55 10.37
CA GLY A 113 9.46 7.75 9.75
C GLY A 113 10.47 6.60 9.95
N ARG A 114 9.99 5.41 10.36
CA ARG A 114 10.86 4.23 10.56
C ARG A 114 11.00 3.36 9.32
N ILE A 115 10.20 3.57 8.29
CA ILE A 115 10.26 2.88 7.00
C ILE A 115 10.36 3.93 5.89
N HIS A 116 11.26 3.71 4.94
CA HIS A 116 11.53 4.64 3.84
C HIS A 116 11.01 4.11 2.51
N VAL A 117 11.16 2.79 2.27
CA VAL A 117 10.72 2.08 1.06
C VAL A 117 9.90 0.87 1.49
N ALA A 118 8.78 0.63 0.83
CA ALA A 118 7.92 -0.49 1.21
C ALA A 118 7.16 -1.10 0.03
N GLY A 119 6.78 -2.38 0.20
CA GLY A 119 5.70 -2.98 -0.54
C GLY A 119 4.48 -3.12 0.38
N PHE A 120 3.37 -2.43 0.07
CA PHE A 120 2.10 -2.58 0.78
C PHE A 120 1.14 -3.45 -0.01
N ASN A 121 0.49 -4.41 0.64
CA ASN A 121 -0.52 -5.23 -0.04
C ASN A 121 -1.69 -4.38 -0.56
N THR A 122 -2.44 -4.95 -1.48
CA THR A 122 -3.53 -4.29 -2.20
C THR A 122 -4.49 -3.53 -1.28
N GLY A 123 -4.94 -4.16 -0.21
CA GLY A 123 -5.96 -3.60 0.67
C GLY A 123 -5.41 -2.61 1.71
N SER A 124 -4.14 -2.72 2.12
CA SER A 124 -3.52 -1.77 3.06
C SER A 124 -2.95 -0.52 2.36
N ASN A 125 -2.75 -0.59 1.04
CA ASN A 125 -2.18 0.49 0.24
C ASN A 125 -2.95 1.82 0.40
N PRO A 126 -4.31 1.89 0.29
CA PRO A 126 -5.03 3.14 0.48
C PRO A 126 -4.82 3.77 1.85
N LEU A 127 -4.75 2.96 2.91
CA LEU A 127 -4.46 3.48 4.26
C LEU A 127 -3.02 3.98 4.38
N ALA A 128 -2.05 3.30 3.77
CA ALA A 128 -0.66 3.75 3.73
C ALA A 128 -0.51 5.08 2.98
N VAL A 129 -1.17 5.23 1.83
CA VAL A 129 -1.22 6.48 1.06
C VAL A 129 -1.81 7.60 1.92
N ASN A 130 -2.99 7.39 2.49
CA ASN A 130 -3.71 8.42 3.23
C ASN A 130 -3.03 8.80 4.56
N CYS A 131 -2.48 7.82 5.30
CA CYS A 131 -2.04 8.04 6.67
C CYS A 131 -0.51 8.09 6.84
N ALA A 132 0.25 7.51 5.95
CA ALA A 132 1.70 7.40 6.08
C ALA A 132 2.48 8.16 4.99
N GLY A 133 1.79 8.80 4.04
CA GLY A 133 2.43 9.48 2.92
C GLY A 133 3.17 8.49 2.01
N PHE A 134 2.62 7.29 1.84
CA PHE A 134 3.16 6.29 0.94
C PHE A 134 2.90 6.70 -0.51
N VAL A 135 3.94 6.71 -1.34
CA VAL A 135 3.91 7.04 -2.77
C VAL A 135 4.16 5.77 -3.58
N PRO A 136 3.12 5.00 -3.95
CA PRO A 136 3.27 3.82 -4.79
C PRO A 136 3.57 4.22 -6.23
N PHE A 137 4.54 3.55 -6.85
CA PHE A 137 4.95 3.85 -8.23
C PHE A 137 5.12 2.61 -9.11
N THR A 138 5.15 1.41 -8.53
CA THR A 138 5.33 0.17 -9.28
C THR A 138 4.67 -1.05 -8.61
N ILE A 139 4.39 -2.08 -9.40
CA ILE A 139 3.90 -3.39 -8.98
C ILE A 139 4.70 -4.48 -9.66
N MET A 140 4.63 -5.71 -9.12
CA MET A 140 5.10 -6.90 -9.84
C MET A 140 4.10 -7.34 -10.89
N ALA A 141 4.62 -7.84 -12.01
CA ALA A 141 3.85 -8.37 -13.13
C ALA A 141 4.55 -9.58 -13.77
N SER A 142 3.80 -10.33 -14.57
CA SER A 142 4.35 -11.36 -15.42
C SER A 142 5.14 -10.75 -16.60
N LEU A 143 5.98 -11.56 -17.24
CA LEU A 143 6.85 -11.10 -18.34
C LEU A 143 6.06 -10.62 -19.58
N ASP A 144 4.82 -11.05 -19.77
CA ASP A 144 3.92 -10.57 -20.82
C ASP A 144 3.19 -9.26 -20.47
N GLY A 145 3.51 -8.66 -19.30
CA GLY A 145 2.95 -7.38 -18.85
C GLY A 145 1.61 -7.48 -18.12
N ASN A 146 1.07 -8.68 -17.94
CA ASN A 146 -0.12 -8.87 -17.13
C ASN A 146 0.24 -8.76 -15.66
N PHE A 147 -0.61 -8.09 -14.90
CA PHE A 147 -0.47 -7.98 -13.45
C PHE A 147 -1.78 -8.30 -12.76
N GLY A 148 -1.66 -8.71 -11.52
CA GLY A 148 -2.81 -8.91 -10.67
C GLY A 148 -2.92 -10.34 -10.13
N TYR A 149 -3.89 -10.47 -9.25
CA TYR A 149 -4.25 -11.72 -8.61
C TYR A 149 -5.76 -11.75 -8.38
N GLU A 150 -6.30 -12.95 -8.16
CA GLU A 150 -7.72 -13.14 -7.84
C GLU A 150 -7.89 -13.42 -6.34
N MET A 151 -8.99 -12.93 -5.77
CA MET A 151 -9.50 -13.47 -4.54
C MET A 151 -10.18 -14.80 -4.84
N GLU A 152 -9.87 -15.80 -4.06
CA GLU A 152 -10.57 -17.08 -4.09
C GLU A 152 -11.23 -17.38 -2.75
N ILE A 153 -12.42 -17.99 -2.80
CA ILE A 153 -12.98 -18.67 -1.65
C ILE A 153 -12.68 -20.17 -1.83
N ILE A 154 -12.03 -20.74 -0.84
CA ILE A 154 -11.59 -22.15 -0.85
C ILE A 154 -12.25 -22.92 0.28
N THR A 155 -12.37 -24.23 0.07
CA THR A 155 -12.81 -25.23 1.05
C THR A 155 -11.98 -26.51 0.90
N TYR A 156 -12.17 -27.51 1.75
CA TYR A 156 -11.50 -28.81 1.66
C TYR A 156 -12.39 -29.88 0.98
N PRO A 157 -11.80 -30.90 0.34
CA PRO A 157 -12.56 -32.01 -0.24
C PRO A 157 -13.41 -32.74 0.81
N GLY A 158 -14.69 -32.90 0.51
CA GLY A 158 -15.65 -33.58 1.42
C GLY A 158 -16.27 -32.67 2.51
N SER A 159 -16.04 -31.38 2.45
CA SER A 159 -16.68 -30.38 3.34
C SER A 159 -18.20 -30.29 3.18
N GLY A 160 -18.72 -30.69 2.01
CA GLY A 160 -20.12 -30.48 1.63
C GLY A 160 -20.39 -29.07 1.08
N ILE A 161 -19.36 -28.22 0.97
CA ILE A 161 -19.45 -26.86 0.40
C ILE A 161 -19.01 -26.93 -1.06
N ASN A 162 -19.94 -26.70 -2.00
CA ASN A 162 -19.68 -26.78 -3.43
C ASN A 162 -19.83 -25.41 -4.13
N LYS A 163 -20.51 -24.45 -3.47
CA LYS A 163 -20.76 -23.09 -3.93
C LYS A 163 -20.82 -22.13 -2.74
N VAL A 164 -20.83 -20.81 -3.00
CA VAL A 164 -20.78 -19.79 -1.96
C VAL A 164 -21.94 -19.88 -0.97
N GLU A 165 -23.15 -20.20 -1.45
CA GLU A 165 -24.33 -20.25 -0.59
C GLU A 165 -24.29 -21.41 0.42
N ASP A 166 -23.46 -22.44 0.18
CA ASP A 166 -23.29 -23.58 1.10
C ASP A 166 -22.47 -23.20 2.35
N ILE A 167 -21.89 -21.99 2.37
CA ILE A 167 -21.18 -21.42 3.54
C ILE A 167 -22.19 -21.03 4.65
N LYS A 168 -23.48 -20.93 4.36
CA LYS A 168 -24.49 -20.61 5.40
C LYS A 168 -24.43 -21.60 6.55
N GLY A 169 -24.33 -21.05 7.77
CA GLY A 169 -24.20 -21.83 9.00
C GLY A 169 -22.82 -22.46 9.21
N ARG A 170 -21.82 -22.10 8.42
CA ARG A 170 -20.44 -22.62 8.49
C ARG A 170 -19.47 -21.54 8.97
N ASN A 171 -18.25 -21.95 9.30
CA ASN A 171 -17.15 -21.04 9.60
C ASN A 171 -16.45 -20.58 8.31
N LEU A 172 -16.30 -19.25 8.14
CA LEU A 172 -15.53 -18.65 7.04
C LEU A 172 -14.34 -17.88 7.62
N ALA A 173 -13.13 -18.34 7.30
CA ALA A 173 -11.92 -17.64 7.70
C ALA A 173 -11.58 -16.48 6.76
N PHE A 174 -11.43 -15.31 7.36
CA PHE A 174 -10.81 -14.13 6.79
C PHE A 174 -9.35 -14.03 7.24
N THR A 175 -8.51 -13.23 6.55
CA THR A 175 -7.12 -13.05 6.95
C THR A 175 -6.96 -11.92 7.96
N SER A 176 -6.98 -10.68 7.50
CA SER A 176 -6.89 -9.48 8.35
C SER A 176 -7.84 -8.40 7.85
N PRO A 177 -8.31 -7.47 8.71
CA PRO A 177 -9.26 -6.42 8.32
C PRO A 177 -8.78 -5.49 7.22
N THR A 178 -7.45 -5.38 7.01
CA THR A 178 -6.85 -4.55 5.96
C THR A 178 -6.55 -5.32 4.68
N SER A 179 -6.77 -6.64 4.64
CA SER A 179 -6.55 -7.44 3.43
C SER A 179 -7.66 -7.20 2.40
N ASN A 180 -7.29 -7.01 1.13
CA ASN A 180 -8.28 -6.95 0.05
C ASN A 180 -8.96 -8.31 -0.15
N SER A 181 -8.21 -9.33 -0.58
CA SER A 181 -8.76 -10.66 -0.89
C SER A 181 -9.10 -11.49 0.34
N GLY A 182 -8.52 -11.18 1.50
CA GLY A 182 -8.80 -11.92 2.72
C GLY A 182 -9.93 -11.33 3.56
N PHE A 183 -10.48 -10.16 3.23
CA PHE A 183 -11.59 -9.57 3.99
C PHE A 183 -12.44 -8.58 3.18
N LYS A 184 -11.86 -7.51 2.61
CA LYS A 184 -12.63 -6.40 2.05
C LYS A 184 -13.43 -6.81 0.80
N ALA A 185 -12.76 -7.44 -0.17
CA ALA A 185 -13.43 -7.89 -1.40
C ALA A 185 -14.46 -9.00 -1.12
N PRO A 186 -14.13 -10.08 -0.38
CA PRO A 186 -15.14 -11.09 -0.08
C PRO A 186 -16.32 -10.53 0.72
N SER A 187 -16.11 -9.60 1.67
CA SER A 187 -17.21 -8.97 2.41
C SER A 187 -18.15 -8.19 1.49
N ALA A 188 -17.60 -7.41 0.54
CA ALA A 188 -18.40 -6.67 -0.43
C ALA A 188 -19.16 -7.61 -1.39
N ILE A 189 -18.50 -8.65 -1.89
CA ILE A 189 -19.06 -9.63 -2.83
C ILE A 189 -20.14 -10.47 -2.15
N LEU A 190 -19.86 -11.03 -0.97
CA LEU A 190 -20.84 -11.85 -0.22
C LEU A 190 -22.12 -11.05 0.05
N LYS A 191 -21.98 -9.78 0.43
CA LYS A 191 -23.12 -8.90 0.64
C LYS A 191 -23.86 -8.56 -0.64
N ALA A 192 -23.15 -8.18 -1.72
CA ALA A 192 -23.75 -7.65 -2.93
C ALA A 192 -24.35 -8.73 -3.85
N GLU A 193 -23.66 -9.87 -3.99
CA GLU A 193 -24.02 -10.92 -4.94
C GLU A 193 -24.83 -12.05 -4.29
N PHE A 194 -24.64 -12.32 -3.00
CA PHE A 194 -25.22 -13.47 -2.30
C PHE A 194 -26.13 -13.10 -1.12
N ASP A 195 -26.28 -11.80 -0.82
CA ASP A 195 -27.00 -11.31 0.38
C ASP A 195 -26.56 -12.04 1.67
N MET A 196 -25.26 -12.27 1.82
CA MET A 196 -24.67 -12.94 2.98
C MET A 196 -23.88 -11.96 3.83
N LEU A 197 -24.13 -12.02 5.16
CA LEU A 197 -23.46 -11.16 6.14
C LEU A 197 -22.82 -12.02 7.24
N PRO A 198 -21.65 -11.61 7.77
CA PRO A 198 -21.04 -12.26 8.94
C PRO A 198 -22.00 -12.20 10.14
N ASP A 199 -21.91 -13.16 11.03
CA ASP A 199 -22.73 -13.35 12.23
C ASP A 199 -24.24 -13.58 11.98
N ARG A 200 -24.73 -13.28 10.79
CA ARG A 200 -26.10 -13.59 10.36
C ARG A 200 -26.19 -14.92 9.60
N ASP A 201 -25.28 -15.09 8.63
CA ASP A 201 -25.33 -16.22 7.69
C ASP A 201 -24.19 -17.19 7.85
N PHE A 202 -23.05 -16.75 8.38
CA PHE A 202 -21.86 -17.56 8.63
C PHE A 202 -21.07 -17.02 9.82
N GLU A 203 -20.25 -17.88 10.45
CA GLU A 203 -19.37 -17.50 11.56
C GLU A 203 -18.02 -16.99 11.00
N PRO A 204 -17.69 -15.68 11.18
CA PRO A 204 -16.43 -15.14 10.71
C PRO A 204 -15.28 -15.44 11.69
N THR A 205 -14.13 -15.86 11.17
CA THR A 205 -12.89 -16.02 11.94
C THR A 205 -11.75 -15.28 11.25
N PHE A 206 -10.82 -14.70 12.00
CA PHE A 206 -9.63 -14.06 11.46
C PHE A 206 -8.38 -14.89 11.72
N SER A 207 -7.78 -15.43 10.65
CA SER A 207 -6.56 -16.26 10.71
C SER A 207 -5.25 -15.45 10.79
N GLY A 208 -5.34 -14.15 10.50
CA GLY A 208 -4.21 -13.21 10.46
C GLY A 208 -3.52 -13.09 9.12
N LYS A 209 -3.28 -14.20 8.39
CA LYS A 209 -2.53 -14.24 7.12
C LYS A 209 -3.11 -15.28 6.17
N HIS A 210 -2.76 -15.19 4.88
CA HIS A 210 -3.27 -16.10 3.84
C HIS A 210 -2.80 -17.54 4.02
N ASP A 211 -1.53 -17.75 4.36
CA ASP A 211 -0.96 -19.07 4.64
C ASP A 211 -1.70 -19.78 5.79
N ASN A 212 -2.00 -19.07 6.87
CA ASN A 212 -2.79 -19.60 7.98
C ASN A 212 -4.19 -20.01 7.53
N SER A 213 -4.87 -19.17 6.72
CA SER A 213 -6.20 -19.51 6.18
C SER A 213 -6.16 -20.75 5.31
N ILE A 214 -5.16 -20.85 4.42
CA ILE A 214 -5.01 -21.97 3.49
C ILE A 214 -4.70 -23.27 4.26
N LEU A 215 -3.75 -23.22 5.21
CA LEU A 215 -3.43 -24.36 6.07
C LEU A 215 -4.61 -24.79 6.92
N GLY A 216 -5.34 -23.82 7.50
CA GLY A 216 -6.52 -24.12 8.31
C GLY A 216 -7.63 -24.82 7.52
N VAL A 217 -7.84 -24.46 6.25
CA VAL A 217 -8.77 -25.20 5.37
C VAL A 217 -8.21 -26.58 5.02
N ALA A 218 -6.94 -26.69 4.64
CA ALA A 218 -6.33 -27.98 4.30
C ALA A 218 -6.35 -28.97 5.48
N ASN A 219 -6.18 -28.46 6.71
CA ASN A 219 -6.24 -29.23 7.95
C ASN A 219 -7.68 -29.40 8.50
N LYS A 220 -8.70 -28.80 7.86
CA LYS A 220 -10.12 -28.82 8.28
C LYS A 220 -10.40 -28.08 9.59
N ASP A 221 -9.56 -27.12 9.95
CA ASP A 221 -9.78 -26.21 11.10
C ASP A 221 -10.81 -25.13 10.76
N TYR A 222 -10.94 -24.78 9.46
CA TYR A 222 -11.94 -23.87 8.90
C TYR A 222 -12.73 -24.57 7.81
N ASP A 223 -14.04 -24.37 7.76
CA ASP A 223 -14.90 -24.91 6.72
C ASP A 223 -14.60 -24.31 5.34
N ALA A 224 -14.35 -23.00 5.32
CA ALA A 224 -13.96 -22.24 4.13
C ALA A 224 -13.05 -21.07 4.49
N ALA A 225 -12.35 -20.51 3.51
CA ALA A 225 -11.54 -19.31 3.70
C ALA A 225 -11.48 -18.45 2.43
N SER A 226 -11.38 -17.13 2.63
CA SER A 226 -11.07 -16.17 1.57
C SER A 226 -9.58 -15.88 1.52
N ILE A 227 -8.96 -16.09 0.33
CA ILE A 227 -7.51 -16.03 0.17
C ILE A 227 -7.09 -15.32 -1.12
N ALA A 228 -5.79 -15.03 -1.24
CA ALA A 228 -5.14 -14.66 -2.49
C ALA A 228 -4.65 -15.90 -3.23
N ASN A 229 -5.06 -16.08 -4.49
CA ASN A 229 -4.64 -17.21 -5.33
C ASN A 229 -3.11 -17.26 -5.50
N SER A 230 -2.44 -16.10 -5.53
CA SER A 230 -0.98 -16.01 -5.62
C SER A 230 -0.27 -16.68 -4.44
N VAL A 231 -0.78 -16.50 -3.21
CA VAL A 231 -0.24 -17.18 -2.02
C VAL A 231 -0.49 -18.68 -2.08
N LYS A 232 -1.69 -19.10 -2.47
CA LYS A 232 -2.00 -20.53 -2.68
C LYS A 232 -1.04 -21.15 -3.69
N SER A 233 -0.80 -20.49 -4.83
CA SER A 233 0.14 -20.98 -5.87
C SER A 233 1.56 -21.12 -5.34
N ARG A 234 2.07 -20.16 -4.58
CA ARG A 234 3.40 -20.25 -3.96
C ARG A 234 3.49 -21.40 -2.94
N MET A 235 2.46 -21.57 -2.11
CA MET A 235 2.43 -22.66 -1.12
C MET A 235 2.43 -24.03 -1.78
N ILE A 236 1.67 -24.24 -2.87
CA ILE A 236 1.67 -25.47 -3.65
C ILE A 236 3.06 -25.71 -4.27
N LYS A 237 3.64 -24.71 -4.93
CA LYS A 237 4.96 -24.84 -5.56
C LYS A 237 6.12 -25.02 -4.57
N ARG A 238 5.93 -24.62 -3.31
CA ARG A 238 6.86 -24.92 -2.20
C ARG A 238 6.57 -26.26 -1.50
N ASN A 239 5.57 -27.02 -1.96
CA ASN A 239 5.10 -28.27 -1.35
C ASN A 239 4.67 -28.11 0.12
N VAL A 240 4.14 -26.94 0.52
CA VAL A 240 3.55 -26.70 1.83
C VAL A 240 2.17 -27.33 1.93
N ILE A 241 1.41 -27.29 0.84
CA ILE A 241 0.15 -28.02 0.62
C ILE A 241 0.18 -28.66 -0.76
N LYS A 242 -0.69 -29.64 -1.00
CA LYS A 242 -0.96 -30.18 -2.33
C LYS A 242 -2.14 -29.44 -2.96
N ALA A 243 -2.21 -29.42 -4.29
CA ALA A 243 -3.31 -28.79 -5.01
C ALA A 243 -4.67 -29.41 -4.67
N GLU A 244 -4.70 -30.72 -4.43
CA GLU A 244 -5.89 -31.49 -4.07
C GLU A 244 -6.36 -31.29 -2.62
N ASP A 245 -5.57 -30.67 -1.73
CA ASP A 245 -5.95 -30.43 -0.34
C ASP A 245 -7.04 -29.38 -0.21
N VAL A 246 -7.22 -28.52 -1.21
CA VAL A 246 -8.20 -27.44 -1.23
C VAL A 246 -8.95 -27.33 -2.55
N ILE A 247 -10.22 -26.96 -2.50
CA ILE A 247 -11.10 -26.74 -3.65
C ILE A 247 -11.48 -25.26 -3.70
N THR A 248 -11.35 -24.63 -4.87
CA THR A 248 -11.83 -23.27 -5.10
C THR A 248 -13.30 -23.30 -5.51
N ILE A 249 -14.16 -22.61 -4.76
CA ILE A 249 -15.61 -22.53 -5.02
C ILE A 249 -16.03 -21.17 -5.59
N TYR A 250 -15.17 -20.16 -5.51
CA TYR A 250 -15.39 -18.82 -6.08
C TYR A 250 -14.08 -18.15 -6.45
N LYS A 251 -14.09 -17.39 -7.56
CA LYS A 251 -13.01 -16.52 -8.00
C LYS A 251 -13.54 -15.14 -8.33
N SER A 252 -12.85 -14.13 -7.87
CA SER A 252 -13.17 -12.75 -8.19
C SER A 252 -12.59 -12.30 -9.53
N GLN A 253 -12.88 -11.07 -9.91
CA GLN A 253 -12.09 -10.32 -10.88
C GLN A 253 -10.63 -10.16 -10.40
N THR A 254 -9.75 -9.77 -11.32
CA THR A 254 -8.36 -9.47 -11.03
C THR A 254 -8.22 -8.17 -10.24
N PHE A 255 -7.37 -8.17 -9.23
CA PHE A 255 -6.98 -7.01 -8.42
C PHE A 255 -5.48 -6.71 -8.59
N PRO A 256 -5.03 -5.45 -8.44
CA PRO A 256 -3.60 -5.14 -8.46
C PRO A 256 -2.87 -5.89 -7.33
N THR A 257 -1.62 -6.26 -7.57
CA THR A 257 -0.76 -6.91 -6.59
C THR A 257 -0.25 -5.94 -5.52
N THR A 258 0.80 -6.29 -4.79
CA THR A 258 1.49 -5.40 -3.86
C THR A 258 2.01 -4.17 -4.60
N GLY A 259 1.64 -2.98 -4.12
CA GLY A 259 2.22 -1.72 -4.60
C GLY A 259 3.53 -1.42 -3.88
N PHE A 260 4.59 -1.15 -4.63
CA PHE A 260 5.88 -0.73 -4.09
C PHE A 260 6.05 0.78 -4.23
N GLY A 261 6.64 1.38 -3.21
CA GLY A 261 6.78 2.83 -3.14
C GLY A 261 7.70 3.27 -2.01
N TYR A 262 7.72 4.57 -1.81
CA TYR A 262 8.54 5.23 -0.80
C TYR A 262 7.71 6.25 0.00
N VAL A 263 8.26 6.77 1.08
CA VAL A 263 7.62 7.82 1.88
C VAL A 263 7.75 9.18 1.17
N HIS A 264 6.65 9.96 1.10
CA HIS A 264 6.52 11.21 0.33
C HIS A 264 7.64 12.23 0.55
N ASN A 265 8.19 12.28 1.76
CA ASN A 265 9.24 13.24 2.13
C ASN A 265 10.66 12.69 1.97
N LEU A 266 10.86 11.56 1.27
CA LEU A 266 12.18 11.09 0.92
C LEU A 266 12.86 12.11 -0.01
N HIS A 267 14.16 12.42 0.25
CA HIS A 267 14.90 13.37 -0.59
C HIS A 267 14.69 13.06 -2.08
N PRO A 268 14.35 14.03 -2.94
CA PRO A 268 13.96 13.79 -4.32
C PRO A 268 14.95 12.96 -5.13
N ASP A 269 16.26 13.21 -4.99
CA ASP A 269 17.29 12.42 -5.69
C ASP A 269 17.32 10.96 -5.20
N VAL A 270 17.06 10.73 -3.92
CA VAL A 270 17.00 9.37 -3.36
C VAL A 270 15.73 8.67 -3.82
N ALA A 271 14.59 9.35 -3.83
CA ALA A 271 13.33 8.84 -4.36
C ALA A 271 13.46 8.41 -5.83
N LYS A 272 14.09 9.25 -6.66
CA LYS A 272 14.39 8.94 -8.06
C LYS A 272 15.26 7.69 -8.20
N LYS A 273 16.32 7.58 -7.42
CA LYS A 273 17.19 6.39 -7.43
C LYS A 273 16.49 5.13 -6.92
N VAL A 274 15.56 5.25 -5.96
CA VAL A 274 14.72 4.14 -5.55
C VAL A 274 13.84 3.67 -6.71
N GLN A 275 13.19 4.58 -7.45
CA GLN A 275 12.42 4.22 -8.64
C GLN A 275 13.31 3.55 -9.71
N GLU A 276 14.51 4.10 -9.94
CA GLU A 276 15.50 3.52 -10.86
C GLU A 276 15.91 2.10 -10.44
N ALA A 277 16.08 1.84 -9.14
CA ALA A 277 16.44 0.52 -8.64
C ALA A 277 15.35 -0.53 -8.95
N PHE A 278 14.06 -0.16 -8.91
CA PHE A 278 12.99 -1.08 -9.31
C PHE A 278 12.94 -1.27 -10.82
N SER A 279 13.03 -0.19 -11.61
CA SER A 279 12.90 -0.25 -13.07
C SER A 279 14.10 -0.89 -13.77
N SER A 280 15.30 -0.84 -13.15
CA SER A 280 16.54 -1.41 -13.70
C SER A 280 16.91 -2.77 -13.12
N PHE A 281 16.06 -3.35 -12.25
CA PHE A 281 16.35 -4.67 -11.67
C PHE A 281 16.17 -5.77 -12.69
N GLU A 282 17.24 -6.50 -12.95
CA GLU A 282 17.22 -7.69 -13.78
C GLU A 282 16.89 -8.92 -12.92
N TRP A 283 15.86 -9.67 -13.34
CA TRP A 283 15.37 -10.83 -12.61
C TRP A 283 16.24 -12.08 -12.79
N ASP A 284 17.10 -12.08 -13.82
CA ASP A 284 18.17 -13.06 -13.99
C ASP A 284 19.53 -12.40 -13.73
N LYS A 285 20.46 -13.17 -13.16
CA LYS A 285 21.85 -12.76 -12.96
C LYS A 285 22.61 -12.76 -14.30
N PRO A 286 23.75 -12.09 -14.39
CA PRO A 286 24.56 -12.05 -15.61
C PRO A 286 24.99 -13.42 -16.15
N ASP A 287 25.04 -14.43 -15.29
CA ASP A 287 25.35 -15.81 -15.65
C ASP A 287 24.11 -16.63 -16.11
N GLY A 288 22.95 -15.98 -16.19
CA GLY A 288 21.68 -16.58 -16.60
C GLY A 288 20.95 -17.34 -15.48
N THR A 289 21.49 -17.39 -14.28
CA THR A 289 20.78 -18.00 -13.14
C THR A 289 19.73 -17.06 -12.58
N PRO A 290 18.59 -17.56 -12.05
CA PRO A 290 17.56 -16.68 -11.47
C PRO A 290 18.06 -16.00 -10.20
N THR A 291 17.63 -14.76 -9.99
CA THR A 291 17.80 -14.07 -8.70
C THR A 291 16.93 -14.71 -7.63
N SER A 292 17.26 -14.46 -6.37
CA SER A 292 16.45 -14.91 -5.23
C SER A 292 15.00 -14.39 -5.31
N LEU A 293 14.79 -13.19 -5.86
CA LEU A 293 13.47 -12.62 -6.07
C LEU A 293 12.68 -13.43 -7.13
N LYS A 294 13.30 -13.73 -8.28
CA LYS A 294 12.69 -14.54 -9.32
C LYS A 294 12.30 -15.93 -8.82
N VAL A 295 13.20 -16.61 -8.12
CA VAL A 295 12.95 -17.95 -7.53
C VAL A 295 11.68 -17.97 -6.68
N GLU A 296 11.38 -16.90 -5.91
CA GLU A 296 10.20 -16.86 -5.08
C GLU A 296 8.95 -16.42 -5.85
N PHE A 297 9.01 -15.35 -6.63
CA PHE A 297 7.82 -14.70 -7.18
C PHE A 297 7.37 -15.27 -8.54
N GLU A 298 8.24 -15.95 -9.28
CA GLU A 298 7.82 -16.74 -10.46
C GLU A 298 6.82 -17.85 -10.09
N LYS A 299 6.80 -18.29 -8.82
CA LYS A 299 5.79 -19.24 -8.31
C LYS A 299 4.36 -18.67 -8.38
N SER A 300 4.21 -17.34 -8.43
CA SER A 300 2.95 -16.65 -8.68
C SER A 300 2.90 -15.91 -10.03
N ASN A 301 3.77 -16.31 -10.97
CA ASN A 301 3.86 -15.75 -12.33
C ASN A 301 4.28 -14.26 -12.34
N GLU A 302 5.14 -13.84 -11.41
CA GLU A 302 5.69 -12.49 -11.35
C GLU A 302 7.17 -12.53 -11.75
N GLY A 303 7.61 -11.65 -12.67
CA GLY A 303 8.94 -11.68 -13.25
C GLY A 303 9.47 -10.32 -13.72
N GLN A 304 8.74 -9.24 -13.46
CA GLN A 304 9.16 -7.86 -13.71
C GLN A 304 8.45 -6.86 -12.82
N PHE A 305 8.96 -5.63 -12.78
CA PHE A 305 8.29 -4.48 -12.18
C PHE A 305 7.69 -3.59 -13.26
N LEU A 306 6.41 -3.22 -13.15
CA LEU A 306 5.72 -2.30 -14.05
C LEU A 306 5.36 -1.01 -13.34
N PRO A 307 5.56 0.15 -14.00
CA PRO A 307 5.13 1.44 -13.44
C PRO A 307 3.61 1.50 -13.34
N ILE A 308 3.12 2.19 -12.31
CA ILE A 308 1.69 2.40 -12.05
C ILE A 308 1.42 3.84 -11.62
N THR A 309 0.13 4.22 -11.67
CA THR A 309 -0.41 5.34 -10.93
C THR A 309 -1.36 4.85 -9.85
N TYR A 310 -1.33 5.45 -8.67
CA TYR A 310 -2.26 5.07 -7.60
C TYR A 310 -3.71 5.38 -7.97
N GLN A 311 -3.92 6.52 -8.62
CA GLN A 311 -5.24 6.98 -9.02
C GLN A 311 -5.98 5.93 -9.88
N GLU A 312 -5.29 5.35 -10.83
CA GLU A 312 -5.86 4.42 -11.82
C GLU A 312 -5.92 2.98 -11.29
N HIS A 313 -4.78 2.47 -10.85
CA HIS A 313 -4.62 1.05 -10.51
C HIS A 313 -5.32 0.66 -9.21
N TRP A 314 -5.52 1.61 -8.28
CA TRP A 314 -6.27 1.37 -7.03
C TRP A 314 -7.72 1.86 -7.04
N ALA A 315 -8.26 2.28 -8.19
CA ALA A 315 -9.64 2.77 -8.29
C ALA A 315 -10.68 1.73 -7.82
N VAL A 316 -10.50 0.48 -8.23
CA VAL A 316 -11.37 -0.64 -7.81
C VAL A 316 -11.30 -0.88 -6.30
N ILE A 317 -10.12 -0.75 -5.70
CA ILE A 317 -9.93 -0.97 -4.25
C ILE A 317 -10.60 0.15 -3.45
N ARG A 318 -10.48 1.41 -3.88
CA ARG A 318 -11.20 2.53 -3.26
C ARG A 318 -12.71 2.35 -3.35
N THR A 319 -13.21 1.77 -4.45
CA THR A 319 -14.64 1.44 -4.61
C THR A 319 -15.08 0.36 -3.62
N ILE A 320 -14.30 -0.70 -3.44
CA ILE A 320 -14.53 -1.75 -2.44
C ILE A 320 -14.48 -1.18 -1.02
N ASP A 321 -13.50 -0.32 -0.73
CA ASP A 321 -13.37 0.34 0.57
C ASP A 321 -14.60 1.20 0.87
N LYS A 322 -15.09 1.96 -0.10
CA LYS A 322 -16.33 2.73 0.03
C LYS A 322 -17.56 1.83 0.28
N ALA A 323 -17.67 0.71 -0.43
CA ALA A 323 -18.77 -0.23 -0.23
C ALA A 323 -18.77 -0.86 1.18
N ASN A 324 -17.60 -1.05 1.76
CA ASN A 324 -17.42 -1.56 3.11
C ASN A 324 -17.39 -0.45 4.20
N ASN A 325 -17.64 0.83 3.84
CA ASN A 325 -17.53 1.97 4.75
C ASN A 325 -16.16 2.07 5.45
N VAL A 326 -15.08 1.71 4.76
CA VAL A 326 -13.73 1.83 5.29
C VAL A 326 -13.38 3.31 5.48
N SER A 327 -13.03 3.69 6.70
CA SER A 327 -12.55 5.04 6.99
C SER A 327 -11.06 5.15 6.72
N TYR A 328 -10.65 6.20 6.03
CA TYR A 328 -9.24 6.59 5.87
C TYR A 328 -8.76 7.57 6.95
N ALA A 329 -9.57 7.79 8.00
CA ALA A 329 -9.17 8.62 9.12
C ALA A 329 -7.96 8.01 9.84
N CYS A 330 -6.92 8.80 9.98
CA CYS A 330 -5.66 8.40 10.62
C CYS A 330 -5.78 8.62 12.14
N LYS A 331 -5.52 7.58 12.92
CA LYS A 331 -5.61 7.61 14.39
C LYS A 331 -4.28 8.04 15.01
#